data_f5fb250c130dc0d9afe9da64803d93bd
#
_entry.id   f5fb250c130dc0d9afe9da64803d93bd
#
_cell.length_a   1.000
_cell.length_b   1.000
_cell.length_c   1.000
_cell.angle_alpha   90.00
_cell.angle_beta   90.00
_cell.angle_gamma   90.00
#
_symmetry.space_group_name_H-M   'P 1'
#
loop_
_entity.id
_entity.type
_entity.pdbx_description
1 polymer ?
#
loop_
_entity_poly.entity_id
_entity_poly.type
_entity_poly.pdbx_seq_one_letter_code
_entity_poly.pdbx_strand_id
1 'polypeptide(L)'
;IRGNYLKKEGVAEKREKMALFTENYQEEMMHILNDMAHVRISGTKEEADCAVYLQECCKKMGFETRLEAFQVEMCDIHEAVLIVDGKEIPCRGYRCAGSGIVEAPFYYMPNTDACSLAQCKGKIVMLDGGVGYWSYRDLIENGAVGIITYDGNANYADEDIDLRELRSFVREGSDNKKIPCVN
;
A
#
# COMPACT_ATOMS: atom_id res chain seq x y z
N ILE A 1 -25.26 33.38 -21.55
CA ILE A 1 -24.94 32.02 -21.10
C ILE A 1 -26.15 31.50 -20.33
N ARG A 2 -26.98 30.66 -20.96
CA ARG A 2 -28.15 30.03 -20.36
C ARG A 2 -27.73 28.68 -19.76
N GLY A 3 -27.75 28.58 -18.45
CA GLY A 3 -27.57 27.31 -17.77
C GLY A 3 -28.79 26.41 -17.96
N ASN A 4 -28.59 25.21 -18.49
CA ASN A 4 -29.59 24.17 -18.55
C ASN A 4 -29.90 23.69 -17.13
N TYR A 5 -31.06 24.06 -16.60
CA TYR A 5 -31.62 23.43 -15.42
C TYR A 5 -32.03 21.99 -15.78
N LEU A 6 -31.34 21.02 -15.25
CA LEU A 6 -31.75 19.61 -15.27
C LEU A 6 -33.15 19.49 -14.70
N LYS A 7 -34.04 18.82 -15.43
CA LYS A 7 -35.45 18.64 -15.09
C LYS A 7 -35.60 18.13 -13.66
N LYS A 8 -36.45 18.77 -12.88
CA LYS A 8 -36.73 18.45 -11.47
C LYS A 8 -37.22 17.00 -11.24
N GLU A 9 -37.73 16.33 -12.25
CA GLU A 9 -38.19 14.93 -12.21
C GLU A 9 -37.06 13.94 -11.91
N GLY A 10 -35.88 14.09 -12.47
CA GLY A 10 -34.74 13.21 -12.21
C GLY A 10 -34.13 13.33 -10.80
N VAL A 11 -34.39 14.44 -10.11
CA VAL A 11 -33.90 14.64 -8.73
C VAL A 11 -34.85 14.01 -7.71
N ALA A 12 -36.15 14.02 -7.96
CA ALA A 12 -37.14 13.37 -7.10
C ALA A 12 -37.02 11.85 -7.18
N GLU A 13 -36.88 11.30 -8.39
CA GLU A 13 -36.68 9.86 -8.61
C GLU A 13 -35.35 9.34 -8.04
N LYS A 14 -34.28 10.14 -8.13
CA LYS A 14 -33.03 9.85 -7.41
C LYS A 14 -33.17 9.91 -5.89
N ARG A 15 -33.98 10.84 -5.37
CA ARG A 15 -34.25 10.92 -3.91
C ARG A 15 -35.11 9.78 -3.43
N GLU A 16 -36.10 9.32 -4.18
CA GLU A 16 -36.86 8.13 -3.86
C GLU A 16 -36.01 6.86 -3.92
N LYS A 17 -35.14 6.71 -4.92
CA LYS A 17 -34.17 5.59 -4.97
C LYS A 17 -33.14 5.67 -3.84
N MET A 18 -32.72 6.85 -3.41
CA MET A 18 -31.88 7.03 -2.21
C MET A 18 -32.65 6.83 -0.90
N ALA A 19 -33.94 7.08 -0.86
CA ALA A 19 -34.78 6.78 0.30
C ALA A 19 -35.12 5.29 0.44
N LEU A 20 -34.82 4.48 -0.57
CA LEU A 20 -34.81 3.02 -0.50
C LEU A 20 -33.58 2.44 0.22
N PHE A 21 -32.66 3.27 0.70
CA PHE A 21 -31.72 2.90 1.74
C PHE A 21 -32.52 2.78 3.05
N THR A 22 -33.08 1.60 3.22
CA THR A 22 -33.89 1.21 4.37
C THR A 22 -33.09 1.28 5.67
N GLU A 23 -33.79 1.16 6.80
CA GLU A 23 -33.27 1.24 8.17
C GLU A 23 -32.03 0.36 8.46
N ASN A 24 -31.64 -0.54 7.57
CA ASN A 24 -30.54 -1.48 7.70
C ASN A 24 -29.30 -1.15 6.85
N TYR A 25 -29.18 0.05 6.26
CA TYR A 25 -28.03 0.35 5.39
C TYR A 25 -26.67 0.23 6.10
N GLN A 26 -26.62 0.46 7.41
CA GLN A 26 -25.38 0.31 8.19
C GLN A 26 -24.95 -1.15 8.29
N GLU A 27 -25.89 -2.06 8.48
CA GLU A 27 -25.63 -3.50 8.52
C GLU A 27 -25.16 -4.00 7.14
N GLU A 28 -25.82 -3.55 6.07
CA GLU A 28 -25.42 -3.89 4.70
C GLU A 28 -24.02 -3.35 4.36
N MET A 29 -23.71 -2.12 4.74
CA MET A 29 -22.37 -1.54 4.56
C MET A 29 -21.31 -2.32 5.34
N MET A 30 -21.60 -2.67 6.60
CA MET A 30 -20.68 -3.46 7.41
C MET A 30 -20.49 -4.87 6.85
N HIS A 31 -21.54 -5.47 6.29
CA HIS A 31 -21.45 -6.77 5.62
C HIS A 31 -20.49 -6.67 4.40
N ILE A 32 -20.70 -5.68 3.54
CA ILE A 32 -19.82 -5.46 2.36
C ILE A 32 -18.37 -5.22 2.79
N LEU A 33 -18.16 -4.42 3.84
CA LEU A 33 -16.81 -4.16 4.36
C LEU A 33 -16.16 -5.43 4.89
N ASN A 34 -16.88 -6.25 5.64
CA ASN A 34 -16.40 -7.51 6.20
C ASN A 34 -16.08 -8.53 5.10
N ASP A 35 -16.92 -8.63 4.07
CA ASP A 35 -16.70 -9.51 2.93
C ASP A 35 -15.42 -9.14 2.15
N MET A 36 -15.07 -7.84 2.16
CA MET A 36 -13.86 -7.35 1.52
C MET A 36 -12.64 -7.25 2.46
N ALA A 37 -12.79 -7.59 3.75
CA ALA A 37 -11.73 -7.48 4.75
C ALA A 37 -10.69 -8.60 4.63
N HIS A 38 -10.10 -8.74 3.45
CA HIS A 38 -9.01 -9.67 3.17
C HIS A 38 -7.95 -8.99 2.30
N VAL A 39 -6.76 -9.56 2.27
CA VAL A 39 -5.67 -9.06 1.42
C VAL A 39 -6.06 -9.23 -0.05
N ARG A 40 -6.05 -8.13 -0.80
CA ARG A 40 -6.39 -8.06 -2.22
C ARG A 40 -5.44 -7.13 -2.94
N ILE A 41 -4.31 -7.66 -3.30
CA ILE A 41 -3.25 -6.89 -3.96
C ILE A 41 -3.64 -6.70 -5.42
N SER A 42 -3.40 -5.51 -5.97
CA SER A 42 -3.65 -5.20 -7.38
C SER A 42 -2.99 -6.21 -8.31
N GLY A 43 -3.75 -6.71 -9.28
CA GLY A 43 -3.30 -7.75 -10.23
C GLY A 43 -3.45 -9.18 -9.74
N THR A 44 -3.93 -9.43 -8.51
CA THR A 44 -4.22 -10.78 -8.02
C THR A 44 -5.67 -11.19 -8.29
N LYS A 45 -5.92 -12.49 -8.15
CA LYS A 45 -7.27 -13.04 -8.27
C LYS A 45 -8.21 -12.48 -7.21
N GLU A 46 -7.71 -12.27 -6.00
CA GLU A 46 -8.47 -11.73 -4.86
C GLU A 46 -8.97 -10.31 -5.14
N GLU A 47 -8.17 -9.47 -5.81
CA GLU A 47 -8.61 -8.15 -6.26
C GLU A 47 -9.69 -8.25 -7.34
N ALA A 48 -9.49 -9.12 -8.32
CA ALA A 48 -10.48 -9.33 -9.39
C ALA A 48 -11.82 -9.86 -8.85
N ASP A 49 -11.78 -10.81 -7.94
CA ASP A 49 -12.98 -11.36 -7.27
C ASP A 49 -13.69 -10.26 -6.46
N CYS A 50 -12.95 -9.39 -5.76
CA CYS A 50 -13.49 -8.25 -5.04
C CYS A 50 -14.17 -7.24 -5.99
N ALA A 51 -13.58 -6.96 -7.15
CA ALA A 51 -14.17 -6.06 -8.14
C ALA A 51 -15.50 -6.62 -8.68
N VAL A 52 -15.57 -7.93 -8.95
CA VAL A 52 -16.80 -8.60 -9.37
C VAL A 52 -17.86 -8.55 -8.26
N TYR A 53 -17.48 -8.82 -7.02
CA TYR A 53 -18.38 -8.72 -5.86
C TYR A 53 -19.00 -7.33 -5.73
N LEU A 54 -18.16 -6.28 -5.80
CA LEU A 54 -18.64 -4.89 -5.75
C LEU A 54 -19.56 -4.54 -6.93
N GLN A 55 -19.26 -5.05 -8.12
CA GLN A 55 -20.13 -4.89 -9.27
C GLN A 55 -21.51 -5.47 -9.01
N GLU A 56 -21.59 -6.66 -8.43
CA GLU A 56 -22.87 -7.30 -8.10
C GLU A 56 -23.64 -6.54 -7.01
N CYS A 57 -22.94 -6.01 -6.01
CA CYS A 57 -23.56 -5.13 -5.00
C CYS A 57 -24.19 -3.88 -5.65
N CYS A 58 -23.44 -3.23 -6.54
CA CYS A 58 -23.95 -2.05 -7.27
C CYS A 58 -25.15 -2.39 -8.16
N LYS A 59 -25.12 -3.52 -8.86
CA LYS A 59 -26.26 -3.98 -9.68
C LYS A 59 -27.52 -4.24 -8.84
N LYS A 60 -27.38 -4.86 -7.66
CA LYS A 60 -28.49 -5.04 -6.71
C LYS A 60 -29.11 -3.73 -6.25
N MET A 61 -28.28 -2.68 -6.14
CA MET A 61 -28.74 -1.31 -5.84
C MET A 61 -29.35 -0.58 -7.06
N GLY A 62 -29.40 -1.22 -8.22
CA GLY A 62 -29.99 -0.67 -9.45
C GLY A 62 -29.03 0.24 -10.25
N PHE A 63 -27.73 0.18 -10.00
CA PHE A 63 -26.74 0.91 -10.79
C PHE A 63 -26.28 0.11 -12.00
N GLU A 64 -26.13 0.79 -13.12
CA GLU A 64 -25.38 0.24 -14.27
C GLU A 64 -23.90 0.35 -13.97
N THR A 65 -23.19 -0.75 -14.10
CA THR A 65 -21.76 -0.82 -13.77
C THR A 65 -20.97 -1.56 -14.84
N ARG A 66 -19.73 -1.13 -15.02
CA ARG A 66 -18.78 -1.75 -15.95
C ARG A 66 -17.45 -1.95 -15.22
N LEU A 67 -16.84 -3.12 -15.39
CA LEU A 67 -15.45 -3.34 -14.98
C LEU A 67 -14.52 -2.87 -16.10
N GLU A 68 -13.53 -2.09 -15.75
CA GLU A 68 -12.48 -1.62 -16.66
C GLU A 68 -11.16 -2.23 -16.20
N ALA A 69 -10.65 -3.19 -16.97
CA ALA A 69 -9.36 -3.80 -16.70
C ALA A 69 -8.22 -2.91 -17.22
N PHE A 70 -7.15 -2.81 -16.43
CA PHE A 70 -5.90 -2.18 -16.82
C PHE A 70 -4.73 -3.05 -16.37
N GLN A 71 -3.59 -2.91 -17.03
CA GLN A 71 -2.39 -3.66 -16.66
C GLN A 71 -1.69 -2.98 -15.50
N VAL A 72 -1.21 -3.79 -14.55
CA VAL A 72 -0.36 -3.37 -13.44
C VAL A 72 0.92 -4.18 -13.47
N GLU A 73 2.03 -3.53 -13.17
CA GLU A 73 3.28 -4.24 -12.93
C GLU A 73 3.27 -4.74 -11.47
N MET A 74 3.69 -5.96 -11.26
CA MET A 74 3.75 -6.56 -9.94
C MET A 74 5.19 -6.89 -9.58
N CYS A 75 5.48 -6.76 -8.30
CA CYS A 75 6.75 -7.19 -7.73
C CYS A 75 6.48 -8.39 -6.81
N ASP A 76 7.20 -9.46 -7.03
CA ASP A 76 7.16 -10.64 -6.18
C ASP A 76 8.41 -10.69 -5.29
N ILE A 77 8.22 -10.92 -4.00
CA ILE A 77 9.31 -11.01 -3.03
C ILE A 77 9.55 -12.50 -2.76
N HIS A 78 10.60 -13.03 -3.37
CA HIS A 78 10.94 -14.44 -3.19
C HIS A 78 11.60 -14.71 -1.84
N GLU A 79 12.43 -13.78 -1.38
CA GLU A 79 13.19 -13.93 -0.15
C GLU A 79 13.55 -12.57 0.44
N ALA A 80 13.51 -12.44 1.75
CA ALA A 80 14.04 -11.30 2.49
C ALA A 80 14.68 -11.80 3.80
N VAL A 81 15.97 -11.58 3.95
CA VAL A 81 16.76 -12.02 5.10
C VAL A 81 17.53 -10.85 5.68
N LEU A 82 17.47 -10.70 6.99
CA LEU A 82 18.29 -9.75 7.76
C LEU A 82 19.17 -10.54 8.72
N ILE A 83 20.48 -10.38 8.64
CA ILE A 83 21.44 -11.01 9.54
C ILE A 83 22.16 -9.93 10.32
N VAL A 84 22.15 -10.03 11.66
CA VAL A 84 22.86 -9.14 12.58
C VAL A 84 23.71 -9.98 13.50
N ASP A 85 25.02 -9.76 13.51
CA ASP A 85 25.98 -10.51 14.32
C ASP A 85 25.85 -12.04 14.16
N GLY A 86 25.62 -12.49 12.92
CA GLY A 86 25.45 -13.90 12.58
C GLY A 86 24.10 -14.51 12.99
N LYS A 87 23.16 -13.70 13.48
CA LYS A 87 21.80 -14.13 13.82
C LYS A 87 20.82 -13.61 12.78
N GLU A 88 19.95 -14.49 12.32
CA GLU A 88 18.83 -14.11 11.47
C GLU A 88 17.74 -13.43 12.29
N ILE A 89 17.30 -12.28 11.83
CA ILE A 89 16.22 -11.49 12.40
C ILE A 89 15.01 -11.62 11.45
N PRO A 90 13.85 -12.02 11.95
CA PRO A 90 12.64 -12.06 11.15
C PRO A 90 12.34 -10.70 10.52
N CYS A 91 12.15 -10.68 9.20
CA CYS A 91 11.86 -9.46 8.45
C CYS A 91 10.99 -9.74 7.23
N ARG A 92 10.47 -8.69 6.64
CA ARG A 92 9.74 -8.73 5.37
C ARG A 92 10.41 -7.78 4.38
N GLY A 93 10.44 -8.18 3.12
CA GLY A 93 10.94 -7.31 2.06
C GLY A 93 9.93 -6.23 1.68
N TYR A 94 10.44 -5.11 1.18
CA TYR A 94 9.61 -4.11 0.52
C TYR A 94 9.47 -4.46 -0.96
N ARG A 95 8.24 -4.42 -1.48
CA ARG A 95 7.98 -4.55 -2.91
C ARG A 95 8.62 -3.40 -3.68
N CYS A 96 9.06 -3.68 -4.89
CA CYS A 96 9.70 -2.72 -5.78
C CYS A 96 10.97 -2.05 -5.23
N ALA A 97 11.51 -2.53 -4.11
CA ALA A 97 12.86 -2.18 -3.65
C ALA A 97 13.93 -2.86 -4.52
N GLY A 98 15.19 -2.52 -4.29
CA GLY A 98 16.30 -3.21 -4.92
C GLY A 98 16.46 -4.63 -4.39
N SER A 99 17.04 -5.51 -5.21
CA SER A 99 17.44 -6.86 -4.83
C SER A 99 18.95 -6.96 -4.71
N GLY A 100 19.43 -7.96 -4.01
CA GLY A 100 20.86 -8.26 -3.86
C GLY A 100 21.26 -8.49 -2.41
N ILE A 101 22.51 -8.92 -2.21
CA ILE A 101 23.11 -9.12 -0.90
C ILE A 101 23.96 -7.89 -0.57
N VAL A 102 23.74 -7.33 0.60
CA VAL A 102 24.48 -6.16 1.09
C VAL A 102 25.03 -6.47 2.46
N GLU A 103 26.32 -6.27 2.63
CA GLU A 103 27.02 -6.29 3.92
C GLU A 103 27.69 -4.92 4.13
N ALA A 104 27.28 -4.20 5.16
CA ALA A 104 27.77 -2.86 5.43
C ALA A 104 27.55 -2.47 6.90
N PRO A 105 28.26 -1.43 7.39
CA PRO A 105 28.03 -0.90 8.72
C PRO A 105 26.59 -0.42 8.91
N PHE A 106 26.08 -0.64 10.10
CA PHE A 106 24.74 -0.19 10.52
C PHE A 106 24.77 1.29 10.93
N TYR A 107 23.67 1.99 10.62
CA TYR A 107 23.44 3.36 11.05
C TYR A 107 21.95 3.56 11.39
N TYR A 108 21.69 3.84 12.67
CA TYR A 108 20.34 4.29 13.06
C TYR A 108 20.18 5.78 12.78
N MET A 109 19.24 6.13 11.93
CA MET A 109 18.96 7.49 11.51
C MET A 109 17.68 7.99 12.17
N PRO A 110 17.79 8.94 13.12
CA PRO A 110 16.63 9.38 13.92
C PRO A 110 15.65 10.26 13.12
N ASN A 111 16.11 10.89 12.05
CA ASN A 111 15.31 11.75 11.17
C ASN A 111 15.99 11.89 9.81
N THR A 112 15.30 12.46 8.84
CA THR A 112 15.79 12.66 7.47
C THR A 112 16.33 14.07 7.20
N ASP A 113 16.91 14.72 8.21
CA ASP A 113 17.59 16.00 8.01
C ASP A 113 18.93 15.86 7.26
N ALA A 114 19.45 16.96 6.75
CA ALA A 114 20.66 16.96 5.93
C ALA A 114 21.89 16.42 6.68
N CYS A 115 21.99 16.63 8.00
CA CYS A 115 23.11 16.13 8.81
C CYS A 115 23.05 14.60 8.96
N SER A 116 21.86 14.08 9.19
CA SER A 116 21.62 12.63 9.30
C SER A 116 21.84 11.94 7.95
N LEU A 117 21.32 12.52 6.86
CA LEU A 117 21.51 12.01 5.50
C LEU A 117 22.99 11.96 5.09
N ALA A 118 23.77 12.99 5.44
CA ALA A 118 25.20 13.02 5.12
C ALA A 118 26.01 11.83 5.72
N GLN A 119 25.48 11.17 6.73
CA GLN A 119 26.12 10.02 7.38
C GLN A 119 25.74 8.66 6.78
N CYS A 120 24.82 8.62 5.83
CA CYS A 120 24.29 7.37 5.25
C CYS A 120 25.25 6.65 4.30
N LYS A 121 26.27 7.34 3.78
CA LYS A 121 27.13 6.83 2.72
C LYS A 121 27.78 5.49 3.09
N GLY A 122 27.54 4.47 2.25
CA GLY A 122 28.08 3.12 2.41
C GLY A 122 27.54 2.35 3.60
N LYS A 123 26.40 2.73 4.15
CA LYS A 123 25.80 2.08 5.33
C LYS A 123 24.43 1.49 5.04
N ILE A 124 24.05 0.50 5.84
CA ILE A 124 22.68 0.06 5.99
C ILE A 124 22.03 0.98 7.02
N VAL A 125 20.97 1.67 6.62
CA VAL A 125 20.31 2.71 7.42
C VAL A 125 19.02 2.17 8.00
N MET A 126 18.84 2.32 9.30
CA MET A 126 17.57 1.99 9.97
C MET A 126 16.80 3.28 10.29
N LEU A 127 15.51 3.24 9.97
CA LEU A 127 14.55 4.32 10.21
C LEU A 127 13.41 3.82 11.10
N ASP A 128 12.89 4.69 11.96
CA ASP A 128 11.62 4.45 12.63
C ASP A 128 10.45 4.68 11.66
N GLY A 129 9.52 3.73 11.64
CA GLY A 129 8.36 3.79 10.76
C GLY A 129 8.67 3.45 9.31
N GLY A 130 7.67 3.64 8.45
CA GLY A 130 7.79 3.35 7.03
C GLY A 130 8.62 4.39 6.28
N VAL A 131 9.30 3.95 5.24
CA VAL A 131 10.03 4.83 4.33
C VAL A 131 9.14 5.17 3.12
N GLY A 132 8.90 6.47 2.90
CA GLY A 132 8.20 6.96 1.72
C GLY A 132 9.13 7.09 0.50
N TYR A 133 8.54 7.32 -0.67
CA TYR A 133 9.29 7.47 -1.93
C TYR A 133 10.42 8.51 -1.86
N TRP A 134 10.12 9.68 -1.30
CA TRP A 134 11.11 10.77 -1.22
C TRP A 134 12.26 10.42 -0.29
N SER A 135 11.97 9.90 0.90
CA SER A 135 13.00 9.48 1.85
C SER A 135 13.86 8.34 1.29
N TYR A 136 13.27 7.40 0.57
CA TYR A 136 13.98 6.33 -0.11
C TYR A 136 14.97 6.87 -1.14
N ARG A 137 14.51 7.82 -1.97
CA ARG A 137 15.36 8.47 -2.97
C ARG A 137 16.50 9.25 -2.31
N ASP A 138 16.19 10.05 -1.29
CA ASP A 138 17.19 10.88 -0.59
C ASP A 138 18.27 10.00 0.06
N LEU A 139 17.90 8.85 0.63
CA LEU A 139 18.85 7.87 1.16
C LEU A 139 19.79 7.32 0.07
N ILE A 140 19.26 6.96 -1.07
CA ILE A 140 20.04 6.47 -2.21
C ILE A 140 20.99 7.56 -2.75
N GLU A 141 20.50 8.78 -2.90
CA GLU A 141 21.28 9.93 -3.37
C GLU A 141 22.43 10.26 -2.40
N ASN A 142 22.22 10.05 -1.10
CA ASN A 142 23.25 10.19 -0.07
C ASN A 142 24.12 8.94 0.13
N GLY A 143 23.92 7.91 -0.70
CA GLY A 143 24.80 6.75 -0.78
C GLY A 143 24.53 5.64 0.22
N ALA A 144 23.35 5.56 0.82
CA ALA A 144 22.92 4.38 1.55
C ALA A 144 22.94 3.14 0.63
N VAL A 145 23.24 1.97 1.19
CA VAL A 145 23.36 0.73 0.42
C VAL A 145 22.26 -0.28 0.76
N GLY A 146 21.57 -0.10 1.87
CA GLY A 146 20.41 -0.87 2.29
C GLY A 146 19.58 -0.10 3.30
N ILE A 147 18.33 -0.46 3.46
CA ILE A 147 17.40 0.21 4.38
C ILE A 147 16.71 -0.85 5.24
N ILE A 148 16.60 -0.55 6.52
CA ILE A 148 15.79 -1.28 7.50
C ILE A 148 14.75 -0.31 8.02
N THR A 149 13.50 -0.72 8.02
CA THR A 149 12.43 0.03 8.70
C THR A 149 11.92 -0.78 9.87
N TYR A 150 11.46 -0.07 10.87
CA TYR A 150 10.79 -0.66 12.02
C TYR A 150 9.40 -0.05 12.13
N ASP A 151 8.41 -0.89 12.00
CA ASP A 151 7.02 -0.49 12.13
C ASP A 151 6.43 -1.19 13.35
N GLY A 152 6.79 -0.68 14.50
CA GLY A 152 6.18 -1.10 15.77
C GLY A 152 4.72 -0.71 15.75
N ASN A 153 3.86 -1.66 15.48
CA ASN A 153 2.43 -1.41 15.33
C ASN A 153 1.74 -1.30 16.69
N ALA A 154 1.97 -0.18 17.39
CA ALA A 154 1.28 0.12 18.64
C ALA A 154 -0.25 0.28 18.48
N ASN A 155 -0.74 0.43 17.25
CA ASN A 155 -2.14 0.72 16.97
C ASN A 155 -2.98 -0.51 16.58
N TYR A 156 -2.34 -1.64 16.29
CA TYR A 156 -3.03 -2.87 15.92
C TYR A 156 -2.60 -3.98 16.87
N ALA A 157 -3.49 -4.32 17.78
CA ALA A 157 -3.28 -5.42 18.74
C ALA A 157 -3.44 -6.80 18.07
N ASP A 158 -3.82 -6.84 16.79
CA ASP A 158 -4.10 -8.07 16.07
C ASP A 158 -2.84 -8.51 15.33
N GLU A 159 -2.18 -9.53 15.86
CA GLU A 159 -0.95 -10.11 15.31
C GLU A 159 -1.20 -10.81 13.95
N ASP A 160 -2.45 -11.09 13.60
CA ASP A 160 -2.80 -11.80 12.38
C ASP A 160 -2.74 -10.92 11.12
N ILE A 161 -2.66 -9.60 11.26
CA ILE A 161 -2.58 -8.67 10.13
C ILE A 161 -1.12 -8.28 9.88
N ASP A 162 -0.48 -8.96 8.95
CA ASP A 162 0.87 -8.60 8.50
C ASP A 162 0.85 -7.50 7.45
N LEU A 163 0.78 -6.24 7.88
CA LEU A 163 0.79 -5.08 6.99
C LEU A 163 2.13 -4.87 6.26
N ARG A 164 3.20 -5.54 6.70
CA ARG A 164 4.53 -5.43 6.06
C ARG A 164 4.52 -5.97 4.64
N GLU A 165 3.71 -6.96 4.35
CA GLU A 165 3.54 -7.50 3.00
C GLU A 165 2.92 -6.50 2.02
N LEU A 166 2.19 -5.52 2.53
CA LEU A 166 1.52 -4.50 1.71
C LEU A 166 2.44 -3.33 1.37
N ARG A 167 3.63 -3.26 1.96
CA ARG A 167 4.53 -2.15 1.72
C ARG A 167 5.22 -2.27 0.37
N SER A 168 5.13 -1.21 -0.39
CA SER A 168 5.80 -1.14 -1.68
C SER A 168 6.28 0.27 -1.98
N PHE A 169 7.37 0.38 -2.73
CA PHE A 169 7.76 1.63 -3.37
C PHE A 169 7.01 1.74 -4.69
N VAL A 170 6.15 2.74 -4.75
CA VAL A 170 5.36 3.02 -5.94
C VAL A 170 6.26 3.67 -6.98
N ARG A 171 6.37 3.15 -8.07
CA ARG A 171 6.84 3.53 -9.40
C ARG A 171 7.86 2.54 -9.92
N GLU A 172 7.28 1.58 -10.48
CA GLU A 172 7.89 0.69 -11.46
C GLU A 172 8.31 1.50 -12.67
N GLY A 173 9.24 0.97 -13.42
CA GLY A 173 9.71 1.59 -14.65
C GLY A 173 10.55 2.86 -14.46
N SER A 174 10.91 3.25 -13.25
CA SER A 174 11.93 4.27 -13.08
C SER A 174 13.31 3.64 -13.20
N ASP A 175 14.13 4.17 -14.09
CA ASP A 175 15.58 3.84 -14.20
C ASP A 175 16.37 4.24 -12.94
N ASN A 176 15.68 4.61 -11.87
CA ASN A 176 16.30 5.01 -10.63
C ASN A 176 16.99 3.83 -9.96
N LYS A 177 18.18 4.07 -9.47
CA LYS A 177 18.91 3.12 -8.63
C LYS A 177 18.01 2.66 -7.49
N LYS A 178 17.95 1.35 -7.29
CA LYS A 178 17.22 0.71 -6.20
C LYS A 178 18.19 0.02 -5.25
N ILE A 179 17.89 0.02 -3.97
CA ILE A 179 18.66 -0.69 -2.93
C ILE A 179 17.71 -1.59 -2.12
N PRO A 180 18.22 -2.70 -1.53
CA PRO A 180 17.42 -3.57 -0.68
C PRO A 180 16.79 -2.82 0.49
N CYS A 181 15.55 -3.17 0.81
CA CYS A 181 14.82 -2.62 1.94
C CYS A 181 13.99 -3.72 2.62
N VAL A 182 14.11 -3.80 3.94
CA VAL A 182 13.37 -4.74 4.80
C VAL A 182 12.68 -4.02 5.94
N ASN A 183 11.61 -4.66 6.47
CA ASN A 183 10.84 -4.19 7.62
C ASN A 183 10.79 -5.28 8.70
#